data_84a08ce8319af9ee98e4b1a4bf823099
#
_entry.id   84a08ce8319af9ee98e4b1a4bf823099
#
_cell.length_a   1.000
_cell.length_b   1.000
_cell.length_c   1.000
_cell.angle_alpha   90.00
_cell.angle_beta   90.00
_cell.angle_gamma   90.00
#
_symmetry.space_group_name_H-M   'P 1'
#
loop_
_entity.id
_entity.type
_entity.pdbx_description
1 polymer ?
#
loop_
_entity_poly.entity_id
_entity_poly.type
_entity_poly.pdbx_seq_one_letter_code
_entity_poly.pdbx_strand_id
1 'polypeptide(L)'
;DAWAIGVTPRFAIAVWAGNGSGEGRPGLIGVQAAAPILFDIVRALPASPWFTEPAFQFTNIAVCRQTGFRANTDCTDVDTLKASPNGVNALLCPYHTIIHLSADQQYRVTENCTAPSSMVHKSWLVLPPAMEWYYKRKHFDYLPLPPYKPGCYVWEARKPMALIYPEPNAKIYVPLEITEQKGRTVFTAAHQKPEAKIFWHLDDAYPGTTVHTHQMALDPKPGTHFITIVDETGERITRRFVILEKDE
;
A
#
# COMPACT_ATOMS: atom_id res chain seq x y z
N ASP A 1 2.54 18.93 16.54
CA ASP A 1 2.36 20.19 15.79
C ASP A 1 1.10 20.14 14.97
N ALA A 2 0.38 21.25 14.89
CA ALA A 2 -0.86 21.41 14.13
C ALA A 2 -0.66 22.40 12.98
N TRP A 3 -1.03 22.00 11.78
CA TRP A 3 -0.95 22.83 10.58
C TRP A 3 -2.34 23.01 9.96
N ALA A 4 -2.59 24.20 9.43
CA ALA A 4 -3.67 24.48 8.50
C ALA A 4 -3.16 25.36 7.37
N ILE A 5 -3.41 24.95 6.14
CA ILE A 5 -3.00 25.68 4.92
C ILE A 5 -4.24 25.95 4.08
N GLY A 6 -4.40 27.20 3.67
CA GLY A 6 -5.47 27.64 2.78
C GLY A 6 -4.90 28.45 1.62
N VAL A 7 -5.50 28.32 0.46
CA VAL A 7 -5.09 29.05 -0.76
C VAL A 7 -6.31 29.71 -1.39
N THR A 8 -6.17 30.97 -1.72
CA THR A 8 -7.11 31.72 -2.56
C THR A 8 -6.38 32.20 -3.81
N PRO A 9 -7.07 32.71 -4.83
CA PRO A 9 -6.40 33.27 -6.00
C PRO A 9 -5.39 34.39 -5.70
N ARG A 10 -5.49 35.02 -4.54
CA ARG A 10 -4.64 36.15 -4.14
C ARG A 10 -3.69 35.84 -2.99
N PHE A 11 -4.03 34.88 -2.13
CA PHE A 11 -3.30 34.63 -0.90
C PHE A 11 -3.04 33.15 -0.70
N ALA A 12 -1.87 32.82 -0.22
CA ALA A 12 -1.56 31.56 0.40
C ALA A 12 -1.33 31.81 1.89
N ILE A 13 -2.04 31.10 2.74
CA ILE A 13 -2.05 31.28 4.19
C ILE A 13 -1.63 29.95 4.82
N ALA A 14 -0.65 29.98 5.68
CA ALA A 14 -0.26 28.83 6.47
C ALA A 14 -0.25 29.23 7.94
N VAL A 15 -0.92 28.43 8.76
CA VAL A 15 -0.96 28.57 10.21
C VAL A 15 -0.32 27.36 10.83
N TRP A 16 0.66 27.60 11.66
CA TRP A 16 1.28 26.59 12.49
C TRP A 16 0.99 26.89 13.97
N ALA A 17 0.57 25.87 14.68
CA ALA A 17 0.41 25.90 16.14
C ALA A 17 1.15 24.71 16.73
N GLY A 18 2.12 24.98 17.60
CA GLY A 18 2.97 23.94 18.15
C GLY A 18 3.91 24.48 19.22
N ASN A 19 4.77 23.60 19.69
CA ASN A 19 5.82 23.92 20.67
C ASN A 19 7.15 24.16 19.93
N GLY A 20 7.83 25.24 20.26
CA GLY A 20 9.17 25.55 19.73
C GLY A 20 10.22 24.48 20.09
N SER A 21 9.99 23.70 21.14
CA SER A 21 10.82 22.55 21.53
C SER A 21 10.55 21.28 20.71
N GLY A 22 9.49 21.26 19.89
CA GLY A 22 9.06 20.04 19.17
C GLY A 22 8.30 19.03 20.03
N GLU A 23 8.05 19.34 21.31
CA GLU A 23 7.30 18.45 22.20
C GLU A 23 5.85 18.29 21.74
N GLY A 24 5.41 17.04 21.55
CA GLY A 24 4.05 16.72 21.14
C GLY A 24 3.04 16.97 22.27
N ARG A 25 1.89 17.57 21.92
CA ARG A 25 0.77 17.71 22.86
C ARG A 25 -0.42 16.88 22.37
N PRO A 26 -0.97 15.99 23.20
CA PRO A 26 -2.20 15.26 22.88
C PRO A 26 -3.33 16.23 22.53
N GLY A 27 -4.10 15.93 21.47
CA GLY A 27 -5.22 16.77 21.04
C GLY A 27 -4.84 18.01 20.21
N LEU A 28 -3.56 18.32 20.03
CA LEU A 28 -3.13 19.41 19.15
C LEU A 28 -3.17 18.97 17.69
N ILE A 29 -4.34 19.12 17.07
CA ILE A 29 -4.56 18.74 15.68
C ILE A 29 -4.94 19.96 14.82
N GLY A 30 -4.57 19.93 13.53
CA GLY A 30 -4.72 21.05 12.62
C GLY A 30 -6.13 21.61 12.54
N VAL A 31 -7.15 20.76 12.49
CA VAL A 31 -8.57 21.17 12.40
C VAL A 31 -9.03 21.93 13.65
N GLN A 32 -8.55 21.58 14.83
CA GLN A 32 -8.99 22.19 16.08
C GLN A 32 -8.16 23.42 16.48
N ALA A 33 -6.84 23.39 16.25
CA ALA A 33 -5.95 24.44 16.75
C ALA A 33 -5.57 25.46 15.67
N ALA A 34 -5.27 25.04 14.46
CA ALA A 34 -4.76 25.92 13.40
C ALA A 34 -5.83 26.40 12.42
N ALA A 35 -6.82 25.55 12.10
CA ALA A 35 -7.84 25.91 11.11
C ALA A 35 -8.77 27.08 11.57
N PRO A 36 -9.22 27.22 12.83
CA PRO A 36 -10.00 28.38 13.24
C PRO A 36 -9.24 29.69 13.01
N ILE A 37 -7.96 29.73 13.35
CA ILE A 37 -7.08 30.90 13.12
C ILE A 37 -6.96 31.20 11.63
N LEU A 38 -6.76 30.17 10.81
CA LEU A 38 -6.72 30.34 9.36
C LEU A 38 -8.00 30.94 8.81
N PHE A 39 -9.16 30.47 9.24
CA PHE A 39 -10.44 31.02 8.78
C PHE A 39 -10.69 32.43 9.28
N ASP A 40 -10.24 32.81 10.48
CA ASP A 40 -10.32 34.19 10.95
C ASP A 40 -9.43 35.12 10.13
N ILE A 41 -8.24 34.68 9.76
CA ILE A 41 -7.37 35.43 8.83
C ILE A 41 -8.06 35.59 7.47
N VAL A 42 -8.63 34.52 6.91
CA VAL A 42 -9.36 34.57 5.63
C VAL A 42 -10.52 35.57 5.68
N ARG A 43 -11.27 35.64 6.79
CA ARG A 43 -12.37 36.59 6.96
C ARG A 43 -11.90 38.05 7.05
N ALA A 44 -10.72 38.27 7.58
CA ALA A 44 -10.12 39.62 7.68
C ALA A 44 -9.51 40.09 6.35
N LEU A 45 -9.24 39.19 5.40
CA LEU A 45 -8.65 39.54 4.10
C LEU A 45 -9.74 40.05 3.14
N PRO A 46 -9.34 40.88 2.15
CA PRO A 46 -10.25 41.29 1.07
C PRO A 46 -10.86 40.07 0.37
N ALA A 47 -12.14 40.15 0.06
CA ALA A 47 -12.83 39.09 -0.68
C ALA A 47 -12.06 38.72 -1.97
N SER A 48 -11.86 37.45 -2.19
CA SER A 48 -11.25 36.92 -3.39
C SER A 48 -12.29 36.15 -4.21
N PRO A 49 -12.30 36.30 -5.54
CA PRO A 49 -13.11 35.44 -6.39
C PRO A 49 -12.64 33.99 -6.24
N TRP A 50 -13.39 33.06 -6.75
CA TRP A 50 -12.92 31.67 -6.86
C TRP A 50 -11.83 31.55 -7.93
N PHE A 51 -11.07 30.46 -7.90
CA PHE A 51 -10.10 30.15 -8.93
C PHE A 51 -10.78 30.08 -10.30
N THR A 52 -10.23 30.77 -11.26
CA THR A 52 -10.63 30.62 -12.65
C THR A 52 -10.01 29.36 -13.23
N GLU A 53 -10.79 28.62 -14.01
CA GLU A 53 -10.24 27.49 -14.76
C GLU A 53 -9.12 28.02 -15.68
N PRO A 54 -7.92 27.44 -15.63
CA PRO A 54 -6.83 27.89 -16.48
C PRO A 54 -7.23 27.82 -17.95
N ALA A 55 -6.90 28.87 -18.72
CA ALA A 55 -7.17 28.91 -20.15
C ALA A 55 -6.36 27.86 -20.96
N PHE A 56 -5.61 26.98 -20.29
CA PHE A 56 -4.93 25.88 -20.92
C PHE A 56 -5.92 24.88 -21.50
N GLN A 57 -5.56 24.37 -22.63
CA GLN A 57 -6.32 23.30 -23.26
C GLN A 57 -6.21 22.03 -22.39
N PHE A 58 -7.19 21.81 -21.55
CA PHE A 58 -7.33 20.51 -20.90
C PHE A 58 -7.65 19.45 -21.95
N THR A 59 -7.00 18.32 -21.78
CA THR A 59 -7.30 17.11 -22.57
C THR A 59 -8.09 16.16 -21.69
N ASN A 60 -9.15 15.60 -22.21
CA ASN A 60 -9.86 14.53 -21.54
C ASN A 60 -9.06 13.24 -21.62
N ILE A 61 -8.77 12.64 -20.47
CA ILE A 61 -8.10 11.36 -20.36
C ILE A 61 -9.00 10.33 -19.68
N ALA A 62 -8.94 9.10 -20.15
CA ALA A 62 -9.59 7.98 -19.51
C ALA A 62 -8.75 7.52 -18.30
N VAL A 63 -9.37 7.45 -17.13
CA VAL A 63 -8.72 7.08 -15.87
C VAL A 63 -9.43 5.88 -15.28
N CYS A 64 -8.68 4.87 -14.89
CA CYS A 64 -9.21 3.73 -14.16
C CYS A 64 -9.71 4.18 -12.78
N ARG A 65 -10.99 4.00 -12.51
CA ARG A 65 -11.63 4.48 -11.28
C ARG A 65 -11.08 3.79 -10.04
N GLN A 66 -10.73 2.52 -10.14
CA GLN A 66 -10.21 1.74 -9.01
C GLN A 66 -8.77 2.09 -8.64
N THR A 67 -7.95 2.50 -9.62
CA THR A 67 -6.51 2.66 -9.39
C THR A 67 -6.01 4.11 -9.52
N GLY A 68 -6.78 4.99 -10.15
CA GLY A 68 -6.39 6.36 -10.44
C GLY A 68 -5.37 6.51 -11.58
N PHE A 69 -4.87 5.44 -12.17
CA PHE A 69 -3.98 5.48 -13.32
C PHE A 69 -4.76 5.75 -14.62
N ARG A 70 -4.06 6.23 -15.65
CA ARG A 70 -4.64 6.28 -16.99
C ARG A 70 -5.12 4.88 -17.38
N ALA A 71 -6.36 4.76 -17.85
CA ALA A 71 -6.94 3.47 -18.17
C ALA A 71 -6.17 2.76 -19.30
N ASN A 72 -5.94 1.47 -19.13
CA ASN A 72 -5.51 0.57 -20.19
C ASN A 72 -6.74 -0.11 -20.82
N THR A 73 -6.53 -0.93 -21.84
CA THR A 73 -7.59 -1.67 -22.56
C THR A 73 -8.35 -2.66 -21.68
N ASP A 74 -7.72 -3.09 -20.59
CA ASP A 74 -8.26 -4.12 -19.69
C ASP A 74 -9.06 -3.50 -18.51
N CYS A 75 -9.06 -2.17 -18.37
CA CYS A 75 -9.84 -1.49 -17.35
C CYS A 75 -11.33 -1.49 -17.73
N THR A 76 -12.19 -2.02 -16.88
CA THR A 76 -13.65 -2.09 -17.10
C THR A 76 -14.41 -0.93 -16.49
N ASP A 77 -13.90 -0.33 -15.41
CA ASP A 77 -14.50 0.82 -14.74
C ASP A 77 -13.60 2.05 -14.97
N VAL A 78 -14.04 2.89 -15.91
CA VAL A 78 -13.26 4.02 -16.42
C VAL A 78 -14.05 5.30 -16.25
N ASP A 79 -13.36 6.34 -15.78
CA ASP A 79 -13.88 7.71 -15.73
C ASP A 79 -13.12 8.60 -16.71
N THR A 80 -13.70 9.72 -17.07
CA THR A 80 -13.08 10.71 -17.94
C THR A 80 -12.76 11.96 -17.14
N LEU A 81 -11.49 12.27 -16.99
CA LEU A 81 -11.03 13.45 -16.26
C LEU A 81 -10.36 14.45 -17.19
N LYS A 82 -10.57 15.73 -16.90
CA LYS A 82 -9.80 16.81 -17.52
C LYS A 82 -8.39 16.82 -16.93
N ALA A 83 -7.38 16.65 -17.75
CA ALA A 83 -5.98 16.67 -17.36
C ALA A 83 -5.21 17.77 -18.11
N SER A 84 -4.14 18.26 -17.49
CA SER A 84 -3.17 19.09 -18.20
C SER A 84 -2.57 18.33 -19.39
N PRO A 85 -1.97 19.02 -20.39
CA PRO A 85 -1.34 18.33 -21.52
C PRO A 85 -0.34 17.24 -21.13
N ASN A 86 0.34 17.41 -20.00
CA ASN A 86 1.27 16.41 -19.49
C ASN A 86 0.54 15.16 -18.92
N GLY A 87 -0.72 15.27 -18.56
CA GLY A 87 -1.52 14.13 -18.04
C GLY A 87 -1.70 13.00 -19.06
N VAL A 88 -1.62 13.31 -20.36
CA VAL A 88 -1.66 12.28 -21.42
C VAL A 88 -0.47 11.31 -21.38
N ASN A 89 0.62 11.73 -20.74
CA ASN A 89 1.83 10.92 -20.56
C ASN A 89 1.83 10.15 -19.23
N ALA A 90 0.75 10.24 -18.43
CA ALA A 90 0.63 9.47 -17.20
C ALA A 90 0.70 7.96 -17.51
N LEU A 91 1.24 7.19 -16.55
CA LEU A 91 1.38 5.75 -16.70
C LEU A 91 0.02 5.08 -16.90
N LEU A 92 -0.02 4.13 -17.81
CA LEU A 92 -1.18 3.24 -17.97
C LEU A 92 -1.34 2.36 -16.71
N CYS A 93 -2.57 2.00 -16.42
CA CYS A 93 -2.90 1.14 -15.29
C CYS A 93 -2.13 -0.19 -15.40
N PRO A 94 -1.21 -0.49 -14.46
CA PRO A 94 -0.42 -1.72 -14.51
C PRO A 94 -1.11 -2.90 -13.81
N TYR A 95 -2.29 -2.68 -13.25
CA TYR A 95 -2.92 -3.64 -12.34
C TYR A 95 -4.11 -4.38 -12.95
N HIS A 96 -4.79 -3.79 -13.94
CA HIS A 96 -5.81 -4.51 -14.69
C HIS A 96 -5.18 -5.31 -15.81
N THR A 97 -5.53 -6.58 -15.86
CA THR A 97 -5.09 -7.52 -16.90
C THR A 97 -6.19 -8.54 -17.17
N ILE A 98 -6.23 -9.03 -18.40
CA ILE A 98 -7.11 -10.15 -18.73
C ILE A 98 -6.54 -11.42 -18.14
N ILE A 99 -7.35 -12.13 -17.36
CA ILE A 99 -7.06 -13.49 -16.90
C ILE A 99 -7.95 -14.49 -17.62
N HIS A 100 -7.45 -15.70 -17.72
CA HIS A 100 -8.17 -16.82 -18.35
C HIS A 100 -8.67 -17.75 -17.25
N LEU A 101 -9.97 -17.99 -17.24
CA LEU A 101 -10.65 -18.81 -16.24
C LEU A 101 -11.24 -20.06 -16.88
N SER A 102 -11.38 -21.09 -16.06
CA SER A 102 -12.19 -22.26 -16.36
C SER A 102 -13.66 -21.87 -16.59
N ALA A 103 -14.43 -22.70 -17.26
CA ALA A 103 -15.83 -22.43 -17.57
C ALA A 103 -16.68 -22.11 -16.32
N ASP A 104 -16.36 -22.71 -15.17
CA ASP A 104 -16.97 -22.43 -13.86
C ASP A 104 -16.40 -21.21 -13.15
N GLN A 105 -15.38 -20.55 -13.74
CA GLN A 105 -14.66 -19.38 -13.22
C GLN A 105 -13.98 -19.57 -11.85
N GLN A 106 -13.81 -20.80 -11.38
CA GLN A 106 -13.17 -21.07 -10.11
C GLN A 106 -11.65 -21.13 -10.17
N TYR A 107 -11.10 -21.43 -11.34
CA TYR A 107 -9.66 -21.62 -11.53
C TYR A 107 -9.12 -20.79 -12.68
N ARG A 108 -7.90 -20.31 -12.53
CA ARG A 108 -7.13 -19.81 -13.68
C ARG A 108 -6.67 -20.98 -14.53
N VAL A 109 -6.68 -20.79 -15.81
CA VAL A 109 -6.25 -21.78 -16.81
C VAL A 109 -5.33 -21.14 -17.84
N THR A 110 -4.61 -21.97 -18.56
CA THR A 110 -3.75 -21.59 -19.68
C THR A 110 -3.96 -22.51 -20.85
N GLU A 111 -3.47 -22.12 -22.01
CA GLU A 111 -3.53 -22.93 -23.24
C GLU A 111 -2.89 -24.30 -23.09
N ASN A 112 -1.95 -24.46 -22.15
CA ASN A 112 -1.30 -25.75 -21.87
C ASN A 112 -2.22 -26.77 -21.18
N CYS A 113 -3.32 -26.34 -20.59
CA CYS A 113 -4.19 -27.22 -19.79
C CYS A 113 -5.68 -27.11 -20.14
N THR A 114 -6.07 -26.16 -20.98
CA THR A 114 -7.46 -25.94 -21.36
C THR A 114 -7.50 -25.36 -22.77
N ALA A 115 -8.42 -25.85 -23.61
CA ALA A 115 -8.57 -25.33 -24.96
C ALA A 115 -9.05 -23.86 -24.91
N PRO A 116 -8.46 -22.94 -25.69
CA PRO A 116 -8.83 -21.52 -25.69
C PRO A 116 -10.33 -21.25 -25.89
N SER A 117 -11.02 -22.08 -26.69
CA SER A 117 -12.46 -21.97 -26.93
C SER A 117 -13.34 -22.24 -25.71
N SER A 118 -12.80 -22.87 -24.67
CA SER A 118 -13.51 -23.17 -23.42
C SER A 118 -13.07 -22.29 -22.25
N MET A 119 -12.22 -21.30 -22.51
CA MET A 119 -11.80 -20.33 -21.50
C MET A 119 -12.75 -19.15 -21.42
N VAL A 120 -12.94 -18.66 -20.22
CA VAL A 120 -13.58 -17.36 -19.95
C VAL A 120 -12.50 -16.32 -19.78
N HIS A 121 -12.52 -15.27 -20.60
CA HIS A 121 -11.58 -14.15 -20.50
C HIS A 121 -12.21 -13.04 -19.67
N LYS A 122 -11.56 -12.63 -18.59
CA LYS A 122 -12.11 -11.63 -17.67
C LYS A 122 -11.04 -10.65 -17.24
N SER A 123 -11.38 -9.36 -17.25
CA SER A 123 -10.54 -8.34 -16.64
C SER A 123 -10.48 -8.55 -15.13
N TRP A 124 -9.30 -8.42 -14.57
CA TRP A 124 -9.07 -8.61 -13.14
C TRP A 124 -8.10 -7.57 -12.59
N LEU A 125 -8.42 -7.05 -11.41
CA LEU A 125 -7.51 -6.18 -10.66
C LEU A 125 -6.49 -7.05 -9.91
N VAL A 126 -5.27 -7.07 -10.40
CA VAL A 126 -4.17 -7.87 -9.84
C VAL A 126 -3.17 -6.97 -9.16
N LEU A 127 -3.25 -6.90 -7.85
CA LEU A 127 -2.35 -6.09 -7.04
C LEU A 127 -1.11 -6.89 -6.59
N PRO A 128 0.06 -6.23 -6.45
CA PRO A 128 1.19 -6.83 -5.76
C PRO A 128 0.83 -7.23 -4.32
N PRO A 129 1.45 -8.27 -3.72
CA PRO A 129 1.05 -8.82 -2.42
C PRO A 129 0.95 -7.78 -1.30
N ALA A 130 1.90 -6.84 -1.24
CA ALA A 130 1.86 -5.76 -0.24
C ALA A 130 0.68 -4.82 -0.44
N MET A 131 0.42 -4.41 -1.69
CA MET A 131 -0.72 -3.53 -2.02
C MET A 131 -2.04 -4.25 -1.78
N GLU A 132 -2.14 -5.51 -2.18
CA GLU A 132 -3.32 -6.35 -1.95
C GLU A 132 -3.65 -6.44 -0.45
N TRP A 133 -2.63 -6.66 0.38
CA TRP A 133 -2.79 -6.76 1.82
C TRP A 133 -3.39 -5.49 2.46
N TYR A 134 -2.98 -4.28 1.99
CA TYR A 134 -3.58 -3.03 2.45
C TYR A 134 -4.95 -2.79 1.81
N TYR A 135 -5.11 -3.07 0.52
CA TYR A 135 -6.30 -2.77 -0.25
C TYR A 135 -7.52 -3.53 0.27
N LYS A 136 -7.42 -4.83 0.45
CA LYS A 136 -8.52 -5.69 0.91
C LYS A 136 -9.04 -5.38 2.33
N ARG A 137 -8.28 -4.64 3.13
CA ARG A 137 -8.74 -4.17 4.44
C ARG A 137 -9.78 -3.04 4.35
N LYS A 138 -9.79 -2.31 3.24
CA LYS A 138 -10.70 -1.19 2.98
C LYS A 138 -11.74 -1.50 1.92
N HIS A 139 -11.54 -2.55 1.14
CA HIS A 139 -12.37 -2.95 0.01
C HIS A 139 -12.78 -4.41 0.18
N PHE A 140 -13.90 -4.61 0.85
CA PHE A 140 -14.44 -5.97 1.14
C PHE A 140 -14.97 -6.68 -0.09
N ASP A 141 -15.19 -5.96 -1.18
CA ASP A 141 -15.58 -6.44 -2.50
C ASP A 141 -14.41 -6.88 -3.38
N TYR A 142 -13.17 -6.68 -2.90
CA TYR A 142 -11.98 -7.13 -3.63
C TYR A 142 -11.93 -8.64 -3.75
N LEU A 143 -11.81 -9.11 -4.98
CA LEU A 143 -11.68 -10.52 -5.30
C LEU A 143 -10.21 -10.87 -5.53
N PRO A 144 -9.59 -11.70 -4.68
CA PRO A 144 -8.25 -12.22 -4.92
C PRO A 144 -8.18 -13.03 -6.21
N LEU A 145 -6.98 -13.16 -6.76
CA LEU A 145 -6.76 -14.02 -7.92
C LEU A 145 -7.17 -15.47 -7.62
N PRO A 146 -8.03 -16.10 -8.43
CA PRO A 146 -8.32 -17.51 -8.30
C PRO A 146 -7.04 -18.35 -8.43
N PRO A 147 -6.96 -19.52 -7.77
CA PRO A 147 -5.84 -20.43 -7.92
C PRO A 147 -5.78 -20.99 -9.36
N TYR A 148 -4.63 -21.51 -9.75
CA TYR A 148 -4.55 -22.28 -10.99
C TYR A 148 -5.24 -23.63 -10.85
N LYS A 149 -5.85 -24.08 -11.93
CA LYS A 149 -6.42 -25.43 -12.01
C LYS A 149 -5.32 -26.47 -11.75
N PRO A 150 -5.59 -27.52 -10.95
CA PRO A 150 -4.64 -28.61 -10.74
C PRO A 150 -4.15 -29.15 -12.09
N GLY A 151 -2.83 -29.27 -12.25
CA GLY A 151 -2.19 -29.69 -13.50
C GLY A 151 -1.90 -28.55 -14.50
N CYS A 152 -2.40 -27.34 -14.28
CA CYS A 152 -1.99 -26.15 -15.01
C CYS A 152 -0.76 -25.53 -14.34
N TYR A 153 0.39 -25.74 -14.91
CA TYR A 153 1.63 -25.14 -14.42
C TYR A 153 1.97 -23.91 -15.25
N VAL A 154 2.20 -22.80 -14.59
CA VAL A 154 2.67 -21.56 -15.20
C VAL A 154 3.87 -21.06 -14.43
N TRP A 155 4.93 -20.74 -15.14
CA TRP A 155 6.04 -20.00 -14.58
C TRP A 155 5.61 -18.53 -14.47
N GLU A 156 5.13 -18.11 -13.30
CA GLU A 156 4.87 -16.69 -13.05
C GLU A 156 6.14 -16.00 -12.54
N ALA A 157 6.55 -14.96 -13.24
CA ALA A 157 7.63 -14.08 -12.79
C ALA A 157 7.20 -13.17 -11.61
N ARG A 158 5.96 -13.30 -11.13
CA ARG A 158 5.41 -12.48 -10.04
C ARG A 158 5.79 -13.09 -8.71
N LYS A 159 6.36 -12.28 -7.83
CA LYS A 159 6.66 -12.70 -6.45
C LYS A 159 5.36 -12.89 -5.69
N PRO A 160 5.07 -14.08 -5.17
CA PRO A 160 3.79 -14.38 -4.52
C PRO A 160 3.69 -13.79 -3.11
N MET A 161 4.80 -13.34 -2.53
CA MET A 161 4.84 -12.82 -1.17
C MET A 161 5.59 -11.50 -1.06
N ALA A 162 5.35 -10.77 0.03
CA ALA A 162 6.06 -9.54 0.38
C ALA A 162 6.27 -9.45 1.89
N LEU A 163 7.39 -8.90 2.31
CA LEU A 163 7.61 -8.49 3.69
C LEU A 163 7.08 -7.07 3.87
N ILE A 164 6.04 -6.92 4.68
CA ILE A 164 5.36 -5.65 4.95
C ILE A 164 6.16 -4.85 5.97
N TYR A 165 6.50 -5.50 7.10
CA TYR A 165 7.29 -4.90 8.16
C TYR A 165 8.38 -5.89 8.64
N PRO A 166 9.60 -5.41 8.84
CA PRO A 166 10.08 -4.03 8.77
C PRO A 166 10.23 -3.53 7.32
N GLU A 167 10.22 -2.21 7.14
CA GLU A 167 10.59 -1.58 5.88
C GLU A 167 12.10 -1.77 5.59
N PRO A 168 12.55 -1.60 4.33
CA PRO A 168 13.96 -1.69 4.00
C PRO A 168 14.81 -0.71 4.83
N ASN A 169 15.86 -1.22 5.48
CA ASN A 169 16.76 -0.46 6.35
C ASN A 169 16.06 0.28 7.52
N ALA A 170 14.93 -0.25 7.97
CA ALA A 170 14.23 0.31 9.13
C ALA A 170 15.12 0.36 10.36
N LYS A 171 15.02 1.46 11.11
CA LYS A 171 15.56 1.60 12.46
C LYS A 171 14.40 1.48 13.43
N ILE A 172 14.42 0.47 14.25
CA ILE A 172 13.30 0.11 15.14
C ILE A 172 13.72 0.41 16.58
N TYR A 173 12.93 1.24 17.23
CA TYR A 173 13.01 1.42 18.67
C TYR A 173 11.97 0.53 19.34
N VAL A 174 12.41 -0.32 20.27
CA VAL A 174 11.51 -1.19 21.03
C VAL A 174 11.34 -0.59 22.42
N PRO A 175 10.17 0.04 22.73
CA PRO A 175 9.93 0.62 24.03
C PRO A 175 9.84 -0.46 25.12
N LEU A 176 10.19 -0.09 26.36
CA LEU A 176 9.87 -0.92 27.52
C LEU A 176 8.37 -0.83 27.79
N GLU A 177 7.74 -1.95 28.06
CA GLU A 177 6.37 -1.96 28.56
C GLU A 177 6.30 -1.42 30.01
N ILE A 178 5.11 -1.06 30.45
CA ILE A 178 4.86 -0.57 31.83
C ILE A 178 5.36 -1.56 32.90
N THR A 179 5.48 -2.83 32.54
CA THR A 179 5.98 -3.93 33.38
C THR A 179 7.50 -4.08 33.40
N GLU A 180 8.25 -3.11 32.84
CA GLU A 180 9.71 -3.15 32.63
C GLU A 180 10.19 -4.30 31.71
N GLN A 181 9.28 -5.03 31.11
CA GLN A 181 9.62 -6.03 30.08
C GLN A 181 9.81 -5.35 28.73
N LYS A 182 10.80 -5.81 27.95
CA LYS A 182 10.96 -5.35 26.57
C LYS A 182 9.75 -5.76 25.74
N GLY A 183 9.17 -4.81 25.04
CA GLY A 183 8.13 -5.07 24.06
C GLY A 183 8.65 -6.00 22.95
N ARG A 184 7.75 -6.76 22.32
CA ARG A 184 8.09 -7.58 21.16
C ARG A 184 7.83 -6.81 19.87
N THR A 185 8.73 -6.96 18.91
CA THR A 185 8.52 -6.43 17.56
C THR A 185 7.72 -7.44 16.73
N VAL A 186 6.59 -7.00 16.17
CA VAL A 186 5.76 -7.84 15.31
C VAL A 186 6.16 -7.65 13.87
N PHE A 187 6.81 -8.64 13.30
CA PHE A 187 7.13 -8.72 11.87
C PHE A 187 5.90 -9.16 11.09
N THR A 188 5.67 -8.55 9.92
CA THR A 188 4.46 -8.82 9.14
C THR A 188 4.82 -9.09 7.69
N ALA A 189 4.27 -10.15 7.14
CA ALA A 189 4.37 -10.49 5.73
C ALA A 189 2.98 -10.64 5.09
N ALA A 190 2.93 -10.59 3.77
CA ALA A 190 1.76 -10.89 2.97
C ALA A 190 2.07 -11.98 1.95
N HIS A 191 1.12 -12.86 1.72
CA HIS A 191 1.18 -13.85 0.67
C HIS A 191 -0.13 -13.85 -0.14
N GLN A 192 -0.03 -14.01 -1.48
CA GLN A 192 -1.21 -14.03 -2.35
C GLN A 192 -2.08 -15.27 -2.13
N LYS A 193 -1.47 -16.41 -1.75
CA LYS A 193 -2.22 -17.62 -1.35
C LYS A 193 -2.53 -17.56 0.13
N PRO A 194 -3.80 -17.56 0.55
CA PRO A 194 -4.18 -17.45 1.97
C PRO A 194 -3.66 -18.59 2.85
N GLU A 195 -3.50 -19.79 2.27
CA GLU A 195 -3.10 -21.00 2.99
C GLU A 195 -1.60 -21.30 2.91
N ALA A 196 -0.83 -20.43 2.25
CA ALA A 196 0.61 -20.62 2.13
C ALA A 196 1.29 -20.63 3.49
N LYS A 197 2.31 -21.48 3.64
CA LYS A 197 3.17 -21.50 4.82
C LYS A 197 4.34 -20.55 4.59
N ILE A 198 4.60 -19.67 5.55
CA ILE A 198 5.79 -18.84 5.58
C ILE A 198 6.68 -19.28 6.74
N PHE A 199 7.89 -19.68 6.41
CA PHE A 199 8.97 -20.02 7.35
C PHE A 199 9.76 -18.74 7.65
N TRP A 200 9.90 -18.42 8.93
CA TRP A 200 10.59 -17.22 9.38
C TRP A 200 12.00 -17.56 9.87
N HIS A 201 12.95 -16.71 9.56
CA HIS A 201 14.30 -16.76 10.08
C HIS A 201 14.70 -15.36 10.54
N LEU A 202 15.25 -15.27 11.74
CA LEU A 202 15.90 -14.09 12.26
C LEU A 202 17.38 -14.39 12.42
N ASP A 203 18.21 -13.78 11.60
CA ASP A 203 19.62 -14.14 11.45
C ASP A 203 19.76 -15.64 11.17
N ASP A 204 20.45 -16.37 12.04
CA ASP A 204 20.63 -17.83 11.94
C ASP A 204 19.57 -18.64 12.72
N ALA A 205 18.65 -17.97 13.42
CA ALA A 205 17.62 -18.63 14.20
C ALA A 205 16.35 -18.87 13.38
N TYR A 206 15.68 -19.99 13.63
CA TYR A 206 14.38 -20.32 13.09
C TYR A 206 13.30 -20.16 14.16
N PRO A 207 12.60 -19.01 14.25
CA PRO A 207 11.55 -18.79 15.25
C PRO A 207 10.23 -19.52 14.96
N GLY A 208 9.98 -19.93 13.73
CA GLY A 208 8.77 -20.73 13.43
C GLY A 208 8.15 -20.48 12.07
N THR A 209 6.91 -20.98 11.92
CA THR A 209 6.10 -20.90 10.70
C THR A 209 4.77 -20.24 10.98
N THR A 210 4.25 -19.51 9.99
CA THR A 210 2.90 -18.94 10.04
C THR A 210 2.08 -19.37 8.83
N VAL A 211 0.76 -19.46 9.03
CA VAL A 211 -0.25 -19.78 8.00
C VAL A 211 -1.41 -18.80 8.16
N HIS A 212 -2.08 -18.41 7.10
CA HIS A 212 -3.19 -17.46 7.02
C HIS A 212 -2.82 -16.04 7.47
N THR A 213 -2.40 -15.86 8.71
CA THR A 213 -1.95 -14.58 9.24
C THR A 213 -0.44 -14.62 9.44
N HIS A 214 0.27 -13.91 8.58
CA HIS A 214 1.73 -13.93 8.58
C HIS A 214 2.28 -12.81 9.45
N GLN A 215 2.15 -13.00 10.76
CA GLN A 215 2.72 -12.13 11.79
C GLN A 215 3.56 -12.96 12.76
N MET A 216 4.77 -12.49 13.07
CA MET A 216 5.71 -13.13 13.98
C MET A 216 6.21 -12.11 14.99
N ALA A 217 5.91 -12.34 16.26
CA ALA A 217 6.39 -11.50 17.36
C ALA A 217 7.75 -12.01 17.84
N LEU A 218 8.80 -11.22 17.67
CA LEU A 218 10.18 -11.53 18.03
C LEU A 218 10.76 -10.43 18.93
N ASP A 219 11.81 -10.78 19.68
CA ASP A 219 12.57 -9.89 20.54
C ASP A 219 14.06 -9.89 20.14
N PRO A 220 14.42 -9.23 19.01
CA PRO A 220 15.80 -9.09 18.62
C PRO A 220 16.55 -8.15 19.58
N LYS A 221 17.82 -8.46 19.84
CA LYS A 221 18.70 -7.61 20.66
C LYS A 221 19.04 -6.31 19.90
N PRO A 222 19.53 -5.25 20.60
CA PRO A 222 20.05 -4.08 19.88
C PRO A 222 21.15 -4.49 18.88
N GLY A 223 21.14 -3.86 17.70
CA GLY A 223 22.09 -4.14 16.64
C GLY A 223 21.46 -4.32 15.27
N THR A 224 22.30 -4.73 14.32
CA THR A 224 21.88 -5.03 12.94
C THR A 224 21.42 -6.47 12.80
N HIS A 225 20.27 -6.66 12.18
CA HIS A 225 19.66 -7.98 11.99
C HIS A 225 19.17 -8.18 10.55
N PHE A 226 18.96 -9.44 10.20
CA PHE A 226 18.35 -9.86 8.95
C PHE A 226 17.13 -10.72 9.24
N ILE A 227 15.96 -10.28 8.77
CA ILE A 227 14.75 -11.11 8.74
C ILE A 227 14.63 -11.76 7.37
N THR A 228 14.50 -13.06 7.33
CA THR A 228 14.29 -13.83 6.10
C THR A 228 12.98 -14.59 6.21
N ILE A 229 12.17 -14.50 5.17
CA ILE A 229 10.95 -15.30 5.01
C ILE A 229 11.14 -16.20 3.78
N VAL A 230 10.68 -17.44 3.90
CA VAL A 230 10.66 -18.42 2.81
C VAL A 230 9.29 -19.04 2.75
N ASP A 231 8.72 -19.21 1.56
CA ASP A 231 7.48 -19.94 1.39
C ASP A 231 7.72 -21.44 1.09
N GLU A 232 6.63 -22.20 1.00
CA GLU A 232 6.67 -23.63 0.70
C GLU A 232 7.17 -23.97 -0.71
N THR A 233 7.25 -22.97 -1.60
CA THR A 233 7.79 -23.13 -2.97
C THR A 233 9.28 -22.80 -3.05
N GLY A 234 9.87 -22.29 -1.97
CA GLY A 234 11.26 -21.87 -1.88
C GLY A 234 11.50 -20.42 -2.28
N GLU A 235 10.45 -19.63 -2.57
CA GLU A 235 10.61 -18.19 -2.77
C GLU A 235 11.11 -17.55 -1.48
N ARG A 236 12.12 -16.69 -1.58
CA ARG A 236 12.83 -16.13 -0.43
C ARG A 236 12.89 -14.62 -0.49
N ILE A 237 12.63 -13.96 0.64
CA ILE A 237 12.85 -12.52 0.84
C ILE A 237 13.68 -12.33 2.09
N THR A 238 14.78 -11.59 1.96
CA THR A 238 15.64 -11.19 3.09
C THR A 238 15.65 -9.68 3.22
N ARG A 239 15.56 -9.17 4.45
CA ARG A 239 15.56 -7.73 4.72
C ARG A 239 16.42 -7.40 5.93
N ARG A 240 17.31 -6.42 5.75
CA ARG A 240 18.12 -5.86 6.81
C ARG A 240 17.33 -4.80 7.59
N PHE A 241 17.46 -4.78 8.91
CA PHE A 241 16.95 -3.74 9.82
C PHE A 241 17.89 -3.56 10.99
N VAL A 242 17.66 -2.52 11.80
CA VAL A 242 18.48 -2.20 12.98
C VAL A 242 17.56 -2.01 14.16
N ILE A 243 17.85 -2.68 15.27
CA ILE A 243 17.24 -2.38 16.57
C ILE A 243 18.10 -1.33 17.26
N LEU A 244 17.49 -0.21 17.60
CA LEU A 244 18.18 0.86 18.30
C LEU A 244 18.38 0.49 19.77
N GLU A 245 19.53 0.86 20.31
CA GLU A 245 19.80 0.84 21.73
C GLU A 245 19.05 2.01 22.38
N LYS A 246 18.59 1.83 23.61
CA LYS A 246 18.01 2.93 24.38
C LYS A 246 19.17 3.85 24.76
N ASP A 247 19.16 5.07 24.25
CA ASP A 247 20.02 6.13 24.80
C ASP A 247 19.57 6.34 26.25
N GLU A 248 20.52 6.20 27.20
CA GLU A 248 20.33 6.48 28.61
C GLU A 248 20.02 7.96 28.85
#